data_b1a6e1279a4a43b936bd7e007a9e7d72
#
_entry.id   b1a6e1279a4a43b936bd7e007a9e7d72
#
_cell.length_a   1.000
_cell.length_b   1.000
_cell.length_c   1.000
_cell.angle_alpha   90.00
_cell.angle_beta   90.00
_cell.angle_gamma   90.00
#
_symmetry.space_group_name_H-M   'P 1'
#
loop_
_entity.id
_entity.type
_entity.pdbx_description
1 polymer ?
#
loop_
_entity_poly.entity_id
_entity_poly.type
_entity_poly.pdbx_seq_one_letter_code
_entity_poly.pdbx_strand_id
1 'polypeptide(L)'
;MRHNAAVLLALTRAEYAARFGLAAGVAVAAWLVLLGLLAVATRARTPDPGPAVVELPGEESPAVVAMLTDGWEVGREAVPATLIDLAARKVLAIEGVGLDRFVVRLRPAPATRSDLAPYEDQVLDHVRRLASSDGTVPGEALTTGPEDESKHWWSRFEKAVVKDARDRGLSRGRWSRWMLGVLGAAALVPAILVALALVTAPKEDASDDDNPVGAFIGITAIGWFGLMAIPGKMRAERETPAGQQAAARWLGLREHLEGSGGFTDAPPAAVAIWDRYLSYGAALGVAAGAVRALPLGSESDKVAWTSHGGTWRMVKIDYPKQFPPGWGKPPALATLIGAASLLAGLFVANIFFPLMADTAGELFNETRDQGFDVVNLIGVAILAIPTTVTAVWLVRSALMLRAAVPDVFAKREVEGIVLRVRRKEKATWIAVDEGSGTRLKAWLVKPVTLDAAGLSQGSPVSATVKIGRASCRERV
;
A
#
# COMPACT_ATOMS: atom_id res chain seq x y z
N MET A 1 -57.45 11.71 20.26
CA MET A 1 -57.34 11.09 18.93
C MET A 1 -56.09 11.55 18.13
N ARG A 2 -55.76 12.86 18.06
CA ARG A 2 -54.57 13.33 17.30
C ARG A 2 -53.25 12.81 17.84
N HIS A 3 -53.10 12.69 19.19
CA HIS A 3 -51.88 12.19 19.82
C HIS A 3 -51.57 10.71 19.46
N ASN A 4 -52.56 9.85 19.47
CA ASN A 4 -52.42 8.42 19.14
C ASN A 4 -52.10 8.21 17.65
N ALA A 5 -52.64 9.05 16.75
CA ALA A 5 -52.34 9.02 15.33
C ALA A 5 -50.87 9.44 15.02
N ALA A 6 -50.34 10.41 15.75
CA ALA A 6 -48.96 10.84 15.64
C ALA A 6 -47.99 9.76 16.14
N VAL A 7 -48.29 9.10 17.22
CA VAL A 7 -47.47 7.99 17.76
C VAL A 7 -47.49 6.78 16.79
N LEU A 8 -48.65 6.41 16.26
CA LEU A 8 -48.74 5.34 15.25
C LEU A 8 -47.96 5.68 13.96
N LEU A 9 -48.02 6.92 13.48
CA LEU A 9 -47.28 7.40 12.32
C LEU A 9 -45.74 7.39 12.58
N ALA A 10 -45.32 7.74 13.80
CA ALA A 10 -43.92 7.69 14.19
C ALA A 10 -43.40 6.25 14.28
N LEU A 11 -44.18 5.33 14.82
CA LEU A 11 -43.83 3.89 14.87
C LEU A 11 -43.72 3.27 13.50
N THR A 12 -44.67 3.55 12.57
CA THR A 12 -44.61 3.06 11.20
C THR A 12 -43.40 3.64 10.43
N ARG A 13 -43.04 4.90 10.65
CA ARG A 13 -41.83 5.50 10.07
C ARG A 13 -40.54 4.85 10.59
N ALA A 14 -40.47 4.59 11.90
CA ALA A 14 -39.33 3.90 12.51
C ALA A 14 -39.13 2.48 11.94
N GLU A 15 -40.25 1.74 11.74
CA GLU A 15 -40.19 0.42 11.08
C GLU A 15 -39.68 0.50 9.64
N TYR A 16 -40.17 1.44 8.83
CA TYR A 16 -39.68 1.62 7.47
C TYR A 16 -38.21 2.03 7.43
N ALA A 17 -37.77 2.96 8.29
CA ALA A 17 -36.39 3.37 8.40
C ALA A 17 -35.46 2.18 8.77
N ALA A 18 -35.90 1.35 9.70
CA ALA A 18 -35.20 0.14 10.11
C ALA A 18 -35.10 -0.87 8.94
N ARG A 19 -36.19 -1.13 8.25
CA ARG A 19 -36.23 -2.02 7.07
C ARG A 19 -35.30 -1.54 5.96
N PHE A 20 -35.36 -0.25 5.60
CA PHE A 20 -34.47 0.32 4.57
C PHE A 20 -33.01 0.33 5.02
N GLY A 21 -32.72 0.64 6.26
CA GLY A 21 -31.35 0.64 6.82
C GLY A 21 -30.69 -0.72 6.70
N LEU A 22 -31.45 -1.73 6.91
CA LEU A 22 -31.01 -3.11 6.86
C LEU A 22 -30.85 -3.62 5.44
N ALA A 23 -31.81 -3.38 4.58
CA ALA A 23 -31.68 -3.65 3.16
C ALA A 23 -30.44 -2.92 2.58
N ALA A 24 -30.16 -1.69 3.05
CA ALA A 24 -28.96 -0.96 2.71
C ALA A 24 -27.68 -1.70 3.16
N GLY A 25 -27.64 -2.20 4.39
CA GLY A 25 -26.51 -2.98 4.92
C GLY A 25 -26.23 -4.24 4.08
N VAL A 26 -27.29 -5.00 3.75
CA VAL A 26 -27.17 -6.17 2.86
C VAL A 26 -26.70 -5.77 1.46
N ALA A 27 -27.24 -4.69 0.91
CA ALA A 27 -26.86 -4.22 -0.42
C ALA A 27 -25.41 -3.73 -0.47
N VAL A 28 -24.91 -3.03 0.58
CA VAL A 28 -23.50 -2.66 0.71
C VAL A 28 -22.62 -3.91 0.78
N ALA A 29 -22.99 -4.90 1.59
CA ALA A 29 -22.25 -6.15 1.70
C ALA A 29 -22.20 -6.89 0.35
N ALA A 30 -23.31 -7.00 -0.33
CA ALA A 30 -23.38 -7.62 -1.66
C ALA A 30 -22.52 -6.86 -2.68
N TRP A 31 -22.54 -5.53 -2.65
CA TRP A 31 -21.69 -4.69 -3.51
C TRP A 31 -20.21 -4.87 -3.21
N LEU A 32 -19.81 -4.96 -1.93
CA LEU A 32 -18.42 -5.23 -1.53
C LEU A 32 -17.95 -6.62 -1.95
N VAL A 33 -18.83 -7.63 -1.88
CA VAL A 33 -18.55 -8.97 -2.39
C VAL A 33 -18.36 -8.93 -3.91
N LEU A 34 -19.25 -8.26 -4.64
CA LEU A 34 -19.11 -8.07 -6.09
C LEU A 34 -17.78 -7.39 -6.45
N LEU A 35 -17.45 -6.30 -5.75
CA LEU A 35 -16.17 -5.60 -5.91
C LEU A 35 -15.00 -6.55 -5.64
N GLY A 36 -15.04 -7.33 -4.56
CA GLY A 36 -14.02 -8.30 -4.19
C GLY A 36 -13.83 -9.38 -5.25
N LEU A 37 -14.92 -9.96 -5.75
CA LEU A 37 -14.90 -10.96 -6.82
C LEU A 37 -14.29 -10.39 -8.11
N LEU A 38 -14.72 -9.21 -8.52
CA LEU A 38 -14.14 -8.53 -9.67
C LEU A 38 -12.67 -8.17 -9.45
N ALA A 39 -12.30 -7.77 -8.23
CA ALA A 39 -10.93 -7.48 -7.87
C ALA A 39 -10.02 -8.71 -7.94
N VAL A 40 -10.50 -9.88 -7.53
CA VAL A 40 -9.77 -11.14 -7.67
C VAL A 40 -9.69 -11.57 -9.13
N ALA A 41 -10.80 -11.51 -9.86
CA ALA A 41 -10.87 -11.90 -11.27
C ALA A 41 -10.01 -11.01 -12.19
N THR A 42 -9.75 -9.77 -11.78
CA THR A 42 -8.94 -8.81 -12.55
C THR A 42 -7.52 -8.64 -12.02
N ARG A 43 -7.08 -9.51 -11.11
CA ARG A 43 -5.69 -9.48 -10.62
C ARG A 43 -4.72 -9.76 -11.76
N ALA A 44 -3.69 -8.94 -11.86
CA ALA A 44 -2.62 -9.14 -12.84
C ALA A 44 -1.89 -10.48 -12.58
N ARG A 45 -1.53 -11.16 -13.65
CA ARG A 45 -0.80 -12.44 -13.61
C ARG A 45 0.58 -12.23 -14.17
N THR A 46 1.60 -12.63 -13.42
CA THR A 46 2.96 -12.71 -13.93
C THR A 46 3.06 -13.98 -14.76
N PRO A 47 3.51 -13.90 -16.03
CA PRO A 47 3.70 -15.08 -16.88
C PRO A 47 4.88 -15.90 -16.38
N ASP A 48 4.91 -17.17 -16.77
CA ASP A 48 6.07 -18.02 -16.61
C ASP A 48 7.20 -17.50 -17.52
N PRO A 49 8.49 -17.66 -17.12
CA PRO A 49 9.62 -17.32 -17.97
C PRO A 49 9.56 -18.04 -19.32
N GLY A 50 9.85 -17.33 -20.39
CA GLY A 50 10.10 -17.93 -21.68
C GLY A 50 11.45 -18.65 -21.72
N PRO A 51 11.82 -19.24 -22.87
CA PRO A 51 13.17 -19.83 -23.03
C PRO A 51 14.25 -18.81 -22.72
N ALA A 52 15.32 -19.27 -22.04
CA ALA A 52 16.48 -18.44 -21.76
C ALA A 52 17.11 -17.95 -23.08
N VAL A 53 17.27 -16.63 -23.22
CA VAL A 53 17.79 -15.98 -24.40
C VAL A 53 18.97 -15.08 -24.05
N VAL A 54 19.96 -15.05 -24.96
CA VAL A 54 21.15 -14.21 -24.78
C VAL A 54 20.91 -12.80 -25.32
N GLU A 55 20.24 -12.68 -26.45
CA GLU A 55 19.98 -11.41 -27.12
C GLU A 55 18.83 -10.65 -26.44
N LEU A 56 18.85 -9.32 -26.59
CA LEU A 56 17.74 -8.48 -26.10
C LEU A 56 16.45 -8.84 -26.85
N PRO A 57 15.40 -9.32 -26.16
CA PRO A 57 14.26 -9.95 -26.82
C PRO A 57 13.22 -8.95 -27.38
N GLY A 58 13.45 -7.64 -27.23
CA GLY A 58 12.51 -6.61 -27.67
C GLY A 58 13.09 -5.21 -27.61
N GLU A 59 12.27 -4.23 -28.01
CA GLU A 59 12.61 -2.80 -28.04
C GLU A 59 11.97 -2.03 -26.86
N GLU A 60 11.34 -2.75 -25.94
CA GLU A 60 10.75 -2.14 -24.76
C GLU A 60 11.85 -1.49 -23.90
N SER A 61 11.60 -0.29 -23.40
CA SER A 61 12.57 0.38 -22.52
C SER A 61 12.73 -0.35 -21.19
N PRO A 62 13.87 -0.20 -20.48
CA PRO A 62 14.09 -0.85 -19.20
C PRO A 62 13.00 -0.52 -18.16
N ALA A 63 12.46 0.71 -18.14
CA ALA A 63 11.38 1.07 -17.23
C ALA A 63 10.08 0.31 -17.53
N VAL A 64 9.75 0.13 -18.81
CA VAL A 64 8.59 -0.68 -19.22
C VAL A 64 8.84 -2.15 -18.90
N VAL A 65 10.04 -2.67 -19.15
CA VAL A 65 10.42 -4.04 -18.81
C VAL A 65 10.28 -4.31 -17.31
N ALA A 66 10.79 -3.41 -16.46
CA ALA A 66 10.62 -3.52 -15.01
C ALA A 66 9.14 -3.64 -14.64
N MET A 67 8.27 -2.79 -15.20
CA MET A 67 6.83 -2.84 -14.95
C MET A 67 6.21 -4.18 -15.41
N LEU A 68 6.55 -4.69 -16.60
CA LEU A 68 5.99 -5.92 -17.15
C LEU A 68 6.36 -7.16 -16.31
N THR A 69 7.55 -7.17 -15.73
CA THR A 69 8.11 -8.32 -15.01
C THR A 69 7.91 -8.26 -13.51
N ASP A 70 7.55 -7.08 -12.94
CA ASP A 70 7.26 -6.87 -11.52
C ASP A 70 5.76 -6.66 -11.25
N GLY A 71 4.94 -7.61 -11.69
CA GLY A 71 3.52 -7.64 -11.36
C GLY A 71 2.69 -6.50 -11.96
N TRP A 72 3.13 -5.87 -13.06
CA TRP A 72 2.47 -4.76 -13.75
C TRP A 72 2.43 -3.47 -12.92
N GLU A 73 3.38 -3.33 -11.99
CA GLU A 73 3.62 -2.13 -11.20
C GLU A 73 4.98 -1.55 -11.53
N VAL A 74 5.09 -0.23 -11.58
CA VAL A 74 6.38 0.44 -11.81
C VAL A 74 7.18 0.40 -10.52
N GLY A 75 8.15 -0.49 -10.46
CA GLY A 75 9.06 -0.66 -9.34
C GLY A 75 10.10 0.46 -9.24
N ARG A 76 10.82 0.50 -8.13
CA ARG A 76 11.83 1.55 -7.87
C ARG A 76 13.08 1.41 -8.72
N GLU A 77 13.37 0.22 -9.18
CA GLU A 77 14.45 -0.13 -10.10
C GLU A 77 14.26 0.51 -11.50
N ALA A 78 13.04 0.89 -11.86
CA ALA A 78 12.75 1.50 -13.15
C ALA A 78 13.53 2.81 -13.40
N VAL A 79 13.73 3.63 -12.35
CA VAL A 79 14.45 4.91 -12.49
C VAL A 79 15.96 4.71 -12.63
N PRO A 80 16.64 3.93 -11.75
CA PRO A 80 18.04 3.55 -11.96
C PRO A 80 18.28 2.87 -13.31
N ALA A 81 17.40 1.94 -13.71
CA ALA A 81 17.51 1.26 -14.99
C ALA A 81 17.42 2.24 -16.17
N THR A 82 16.50 3.23 -16.09
CA THR A 82 16.39 4.31 -17.08
C THR A 82 17.68 5.14 -17.16
N LEU A 83 18.26 5.50 -16.00
CA LEU A 83 19.50 6.29 -15.97
C LEU A 83 20.67 5.52 -16.58
N ILE A 84 20.79 4.22 -16.29
CA ILE A 84 21.82 3.34 -16.88
C ILE A 84 21.61 3.20 -18.39
N ASP A 85 20.36 3.10 -18.86
CA ASP A 85 20.07 3.05 -20.31
C ASP A 85 20.44 4.35 -21.02
N LEU A 86 20.16 5.50 -20.40
CA LEU A 86 20.62 6.80 -20.91
C LEU A 86 22.15 6.85 -21.02
N ALA A 87 22.87 6.22 -20.08
CA ALA A 87 24.32 6.12 -20.14
C ALA A 87 24.79 5.17 -21.26
N ALA A 88 24.14 4.00 -21.41
CA ALA A 88 24.39 3.05 -22.49
C ALA A 88 24.19 3.72 -23.86
N ARG A 89 23.11 4.49 -24.00
CA ARG A 89 22.80 5.28 -25.21
C ARG A 89 23.66 6.53 -25.38
N LYS A 90 24.66 6.74 -24.50
CA LYS A 90 25.62 7.84 -24.54
C LYS A 90 24.99 9.25 -24.41
N VAL A 91 23.80 9.36 -23.86
CA VAL A 91 23.14 10.63 -23.52
C VAL A 91 23.83 11.31 -22.32
N LEU A 92 24.30 10.50 -21.38
CA LEU A 92 25.13 10.88 -20.25
C LEU A 92 26.28 9.87 -20.07
N ALA A 93 27.19 10.10 -19.13
CA ALA A 93 28.22 9.14 -18.75
C ALA A 93 28.13 8.85 -17.24
N ILE A 94 28.36 7.61 -16.84
CA ILE A 94 28.53 7.20 -15.46
C ILE A 94 29.98 6.76 -15.29
N GLU A 95 30.75 7.52 -14.50
CA GLU A 95 32.18 7.33 -14.30
C GLU A 95 32.44 6.91 -12.85
N GLY A 96 33.17 5.81 -12.63
CA GLY A 96 33.62 5.40 -11.31
C GLY A 96 34.73 6.30 -10.79
N VAL A 97 34.60 6.77 -9.55
CA VAL A 97 35.61 7.60 -8.87
C VAL A 97 35.99 6.89 -7.57
N GLY A 98 37.01 6.01 -7.63
CA GLY A 98 37.41 5.15 -6.53
C GLY A 98 36.61 3.85 -6.43
N LEU A 99 36.62 3.21 -5.24
CA LEU A 99 36.06 1.86 -5.07
C LEU A 99 34.52 1.83 -5.09
N ASP A 100 33.85 2.83 -4.47
CA ASP A 100 32.40 2.83 -4.26
C ASP A 100 31.70 4.13 -4.68
N ARG A 101 32.43 5.07 -5.30
CA ARG A 101 31.89 6.36 -5.72
C ARG A 101 31.79 6.44 -7.22
N PHE A 102 30.76 7.11 -7.70
CA PHE A 102 30.59 7.40 -9.11
C PHE A 102 30.05 8.83 -9.30
N VAL A 103 30.29 9.35 -10.50
CA VAL A 103 29.83 10.65 -10.92
C VAL A 103 29.04 10.47 -12.22
N VAL A 104 27.89 11.11 -12.29
CA VAL A 104 27.12 11.21 -13.53
C VAL A 104 27.53 12.51 -14.22
N ARG A 105 27.98 12.40 -15.47
CA ARG A 105 28.39 13.53 -16.29
C ARG A 105 27.43 13.71 -17.45
N LEU A 106 26.89 14.91 -17.58
CA LEU A 106 26.12 15.29 -18.76
C LEU A 106 27.05 15.40 -19.98
N ARG A 107 26.67 14.79 -21.07
CA ARG A 107 27.37 14.98 -22.34
C ARG A 107 26.81 16.20 -23.08
N PRO A 108 27.63 17.01 -23.74
CA PRO A 108 27.16 18.07 -24.64
C PRO A 108 26.34 17.37 -25.75
N ALA A 109 25.11 17.82 -25.94
CA ALA A 109 24.10 17.13 -26.68
C ALA A 109 24.48 16.77 -28.12
N PRO A 110 24.37 15.48 -28.51
CA PRO A 110 24.09 15.13 -29.86
C PRO A 110 22.81 14.31 -30.07
N ALA A 111 22.08 13.98 -29.09
CA ALA A 111 20.82 13.27 -29.30
C ALA A 111 19.69 14.26 -29.55
N THR A 112 19.05 14.14 -30.69
CA THR A 112 17.80 14.79 -30.99
C THR A 112 16.81 14.46 -29.84
N ARG A 113 16.40 15.47 -29.10
CA ARG A 113 15.48 15.36 -27.95
C ARG A 113 14.17 14.65 -28.31
N SER A 114 13.93 14.48 -29.62
CA SER A 114 12.77 13.78 -30.18
C SER A 114 12.74 12.26 -29.95
N ASP A 115 13.86 11.67 -29.53
CA ASP A 115 13.96 10.20 -29.42
C ASP A 115 13.85 9.67 -27.99
N LEU A 116 13.65 10.58 -27.02
CA LEU A 116 13.47 10.21 -25.60
C LEU A 116 11.98 10.10 -25.22
N ALA A 117 11.65 9.03 -24.53
CA ALA A 117 10.33 8.92 -23.91
C ALA A 117 10.17 9.98 -22.80
N PRO A 118 8.93 10.41 -22.46
CA PRO A 118 8.70 11.47 -21.47
C PRO A 118 9.29 11.19 -20.09
N TYR A 119 9.33 9.93 -19.65
CA TYR A 119 9.96 9.53 -18.40
C TYR A 119 11.50 9.51 -18.48
N GLU A 120 12.09 9.24 -19.64
CA GLU A 120 13.53 9.33 -19.87
C GLU A 120 13.98 10.79 -19.82
N ASP A 121 13.24 11.69 -20.48
CA ASP A 121 13.50 13.14 -20.43
C ASP A 121 13.32 13.67 -19.00
N GLN A 122 12.33 13.16 -18.23
CA GLN A 122 12.14 13.51 -16.83
C GLN A 122 13.34 13.12 -15.95
N VAL A 123 13.94 11.94 -16.16
CA VAL A 123 15.16 11.50 -15.47
C VAL A 123 16.34 12.38 -15.86
N LEU A 124 16.51 12.63 -17.16
CA LEU A 124 17.58 13.49 -17.69
C LEU A 124 17.47 14.93 -17.18
N ASP A 125 16.27 15.51 -17.14
CA ASP A 125 16.02 16.84 -16.60
C ASP A 125 16.28 16.90 -15.08
N HIS A 126 16.04 15.80 -14.37
CA HIS A 126 16.39 15.72 -12.95
C HIS A 126 17.91 15.79 -12.76
N VAL A 127 18.68 15.00 -13.52
CA VAL A 127 20.14 15.05 -13.49
C VAL A 127 20.64 16.44 -13.88
N ARG A 128 20.07 17.09 -14.91
CA ARG A 128 20.43 18.45 -15.34
C ARG A 128 20.25 19.50 -14.24
N ARG A 129 19.16 19.40 -13.46
CA ARG A 129 18.89 20.33 -12.35
C ARG A 129 19.88 20.20 -11.19
N LEU A 130 20.42 19.00 -10.98
CA LEU A 130 21.40 18.71 -9.94
C LEU A 130 22.83 18.98 -10.37
N ALA A 131 23.06 19.11 -11.68
CA ALA A 131 24.39 19.27 -12.23
C ALA A 131 25.05 20.59 -11.83
N SER A 132 26.30 20.50 -11.40
CA SER A 132 27.18 21.64 -11.20
C SER A 132 27.56 22.31 -12.52
N SER A 133 28.27 23.44 -12.44
CA SER A 133 28.68 24.23 -13.62
C SER A 133 29.55 23.45 -14.64
N ASP A 134 30.22 22.39 -14.19
CA ASP A 134 30.99 21.45 -15.00
C ASP A 134 30.18 20.29 -15.58
N GLY A 135 28.85 20.28 -15.38
CA GLY A 135 27.95 19.26 -15.87
C GLY A 135 28.02 17.92 -15.11
N THR A 136 28.57 17.91 -13.90
CA THR A 136 28.73 16.69 -13.11
C THR A 136 27.75 16.65 -11.93
N VAL A 137 27.32 15.44 -11.57
CA VAL A 137 26.51 15.16 -10.40
C VAL A 137 27.13 14.01 -9.63
N PRO A 138 27.52 14.18 -8.37
CA PRO A 138 27.92 13.07 -7.52
C PRO A 138 26.77 12.09 -7.34
N GLY A 139 27.05 10.78 -7.38
CA GLY A 139 26.03 9.75 -7.23
C GLY A 139 25.18 9.88 -5.98
N GLU A 140 25.79 10.29 -4.88
CA GLU A 140 25.13 10.52 -3.60
C GLU A 140 24.12 11.69 -3.63
N ALA A 141 24.25 12.61 -4.59
CA ALA A 141 23.37 13.78 -4.76
C ALA A 141 22.16 13.52 -5.67
N LEU A 142 22.02 12.33 -6.26
CA LEU A 142 20.92 11.99 -7.18
C LEU A 142 19.58 11.78 -6.50
N THR A 143 19.43 12.08 -5.21
CA THR A 143 18.18 11.97 -4.46
C THR A 143 17.13 12.96 -4.95
N THR A 144 15.87 12.57 -4.98
CA THR A 144 14.75 13.39 -5.50
C THR A 144 14.22 14.41 -4.49
N GLY A 145 14.94 14.67 -3.39
CA GLY A 145 14.59 15.71 -2.42
C GLY A 145 13.51 15.31 -1.40
N PRO A 146 12.85 16.31 -0.77
CA PRO A 146 11.86 16.10 0.28
C PRO A 146 10.72 15.16 -0.16
N GLU A 147 10.12 14.45 0.80
CA GLU A 147 9.14 13.37 0.57
C GLU A 147 7.98 13.79 -0.36
N ASP A 148 7.48 15.02 -0.23
CA ASP A 148 6.32 15.46 -1.02
C ASP A 148 6.70 15.78 -2.48
N GLU A 149 7.85 16.43 -2.71
CA GLU A 149 8.35 16.70 -4.07
C GLU A 149 8.70 15.38 -4.77
N SER A 150 9.31 14.47 -4.04
CA SER A 150 9.63 13.14 -4.51
C SER A 150 8.39 12.34 -4.89
N LYS A 151 7.30 12.40 -4.12
CA LYS A 151 6.03 11.75 -4.45
C LYS A 151 5.44 12.28 -5.76
N HIS A 152 5.47 13.59 -5.98
CA HIS A 152 4.96 14.19 -7.21
C HIS A 152 5.83 13.83 -8.42
N TRP A 153 7.15 13.82 -8.25
CA TRP A 153 8.09 13.42 -9.28
C TRP A 153 7.86 11.96 -9.69
N TRP A 154 7.79 11.06 -8.69
CA TRP A 154 7.53 9.64 -8.88
C TRP A 154 6.19 9.38 -9.56
N SER A 155 5.12 10.02 -9.12
CA SER A 155 3.80 9.85 -9.73
C SER A 155 3.75 10.27 -11.20
N ARG A 156 4.54 11.27 -11.60
CA ARG A 156 4.66 11.66 -13.02
C ARG A 156 5.43 10.62 -13.82
N PHE A 157 6.55 10.12 -13.27
CA PHE A 157 7.36 9.07 -13.89
C PHE A 157 6.52 7.81 -14.11
N GLU A 158 5.89 7.31 -13.07
CA GLU A 158 5.00 6.14 -13.11
C GLU A 158 3.91 6.28 -14.19
N LYS A 159 3.20 7.41 -14.20
CA LYS A 159 2.16 7.67 -15.20
C LYS A 159 2.70 7.68 -16.63
N ALA A 160 3.89 8.20 -16.83
CA ALA A 160 4.50 8.24 -18.16
C ALA A 160 4.93 6.85 -18.64
N VAL A 161 5.51 6.01 -17.76
CA VAL A 161 5.85 4.61 -18.06
C VAL A 161 4.60 3.79 -18.38
N VAL A 162 3.57 3.90 -17.52
CA VAL A 162 2.27 3.22 -17.73
C VAL A 162 1.63 3.65 -19.05
N LYS A 163 1.71 4.94 -19.37
CA LYS A 163 1.18 5.45 -20.66
C LYS A 163 1.90 4.84 -21.84
N ASP A 164 3.23 4.78 -21.83
CA ASP A 164 4.02 4.17 -22.90
C ASP A 164 3.68 2.68 -23.07
N ALA A 165 3.60 1.92 -21.96
CA ALA A 165 3.21 0.51 -21.98
C ALA A 165 1.79 0.31 -22.55
N ARG A 166 0.85 1.21 -22.27
CA ARG A 166 -0.51 1.18 -22.85
C ARG A 166 -0.52 1.54 -24.33
N ASP A 167 0.21 2.58 -24.73
CA ASP A 167 0.29 3.04 -26.11
C ASP A 167 0.88 1.94 -27.02
N ARG A 168 1.79 1.13 -26.48
CA ARG A 168 2.34 -0.08 -27.13
C ARG A 168 1.41 -1.30 -27.04
N GLY A 169 0.26 -1.18 -26.37
CA GLY A 169 -0.69 -2.29 -26.20
C GLY A 169 -0.22 -3.40 -25.25
N LEU A 170 0.82 -3.15 -24.43
CA LEU A 170 1.38 -4.14 -23.51
C LEU A 170 0.63 -4.23 -22.20
N SER A 171 0.00 -3.13 -21.74
CA SER A 171 -0.80 -3.08 -20.54
C SER A 171 -2.17 -2.47 -20.78
N ARG A 172 -3.08 -2.68 -19.84
CA ARG A 172 -4.40 -2.05 -19.79
C ARG A 172 -4.82 -1.81 -18.35
N GLY A 173 -5.68 -0.83 -18.14
CA GLY A 173 -6.23 -0.58 -16.81
C GLY A 173 -7.03 -1.79 -16.30
N ARG A 174 -6.91 -2.05 -15.00
CA ARG A 174 -7.61 -3.14 -14.31
C ARG A 174 -9.11 -3.11 -14.52
N TRP A 175 -9.70 -1.92 -14.43
CA TRP A 175 -11.14 -1.74 -14.55
C TRP A 175 -11.52 -1.37 -15.98
N SER A 176 -12.28 -2.23 -16.65
CA SER A 176 -12.89 -1.87 -17.92
C SER A 176 -14.08 -0.92 -17.72
N ARG A 177 -14.44 -0.16 -18.73
CA ARG A 177 -15.57 0.79 -18.65
C ARG A 177 -16.88 0.12 -18.27
N TRP A 178 -17.11 -1.09 -18.80
CA TRP A 178 -18.33 -1.82 -18.48
C TRP A 178 -18.34 -2.32 -17.02
N MET A 179 -17.20 -2.77 -16.47
CA MET A 179 -17.09 -3.15 -15.04
C MET A 179 -17.38 -1.97 -14.12
N LEU A 180 -16.82 -0.80 -14.43
CA LEU A 180 -17.14 0.42 -13.70
C LEU A 180 -18.61 0.79 -13.83
N GLY A 181 -19.23 0.58 -15.02
CA GLY A 181 -20.66 0.78 -15.23
C GLY A 181 -21.50 -0.15 -14.36
N VAL A 182 -21.17 -1.44 -14.32
CA VAL A 182 -21.87 -2.43 -13.47
C VAL A 182 -21.70 -2.10 -11.99
N LEU A 183 -20.47 -1.79 -11.54
CA LEU A 183 -20.21 -1.38 -10.16
C LEU A 183 -20.97 -0.10 -9.80
N GLY A 184 -21.02 0.88 -10.73
CA GLY A 184 -21.74 2.14 -10.53
C GLY A 184 -23.25 1.93 -10.45
N ALA A 185 -23.81 1.12 -11.33
CA ALA A 185 -25.24 0.78 -11.28
C ALA A 185 -25.59 -0.01 -10.01
N ALA A 186 -24.75 -0.97 -9.63
CA ALA A 186 -24.95 -1.74 -8.41
C ALA A 186 -24.79 -0.87 -7.14
N ALA A 187 -23.93 0.16 -7.15
CA ALA A 187 -23.75 1.10 -6.05
C ALA A 187 -24.95 2.04 -5.83
N LEU A 188 -25.80 2.23 -6.84
CA LEU A 188 -27.03 3.02 -6.68
C LEU A 188 -28.00 2.36 -5.71
N VAL A 189 -28.10 1.03 -5.70
CA VAL A 189 -29.04 0.29 -4.85
C VAL A 189 -28.79 0.60 -3.36
N PRO A 190 -27.61 0.35 -2.80
CA PRO A 190 -27.34 0.68 -1.39
C PRO A 190 -27.41 2.19 -1.12
N ALA A 191 -27.01 3.05 -2.06
CA ALA A 191 -27.07 4.49 -1.88
C ALA A 191 -28.53 4.99 -1.76
N ILE A 192 -29.45 4.49 -2.59
CA ILE A 192 -30.87 4.78 -2.53
C ILE A 192 -31.49 4.25 -1.22
N LEU A 193 -31.15 3.03 -0.83
CA LEU A 193 -31.67 2.43 0.40
C LEU A 193 -31.22 3.19 1.67
N VAL A 194 -29.96 3.64 1.71
CA VAL A 194 -29.47 4.51 2.77
C VAL A 194 -30.24 5.84 2.80
N ALA A 195 -30.46 6.45 1.63
CA ALA A 195 -31.20 7.68 1.55
C ALA A 195 -32.67 7.51 2.02
N LEU A 196 -33.32 6.42 1.64
CA LEU A 196 -34.68 6.08 2.10
C LEU A 196 -34.70 5.88 3.62
N ALA A 197 -33.74 5.14 4.17
CA ALA A 197 -33.64 4.90 5.60
C ALA A 197 -33.52 6.22 6.39
N LEU A 198 -32.66 7.14 5.92
CA LEU A 198 -32.42 8.41 6.61
C LEU A 198 -33.56 9.40 6.45
N VAL A 199 -34.22 9.45 5.26
CA VAL A 199 -35.34 10.37 5.02
C VAL A 199 -36.62 9.89 5.72
N THR A 200 -36.81 8.58 5.91
CA THR A 200 -37.96 8.02 6.60
C THR A 200 -37.75 7.93 8.12
N ALA A 201 -36.53 8.14 8.62
CA ALA A 201 -36.25 8.12 10.05
C ALA A 201 -37.07 9.19 10.79
N PRO A 202 -37.62 8.89 12.00
CA PRO A 202 -38.31 9.89 12.83
C PRO A 202 -37.33 11.02 13.19
N LYS A 203 -37.77 12.28 12.96
CA LYS A 203 -37.02 13.47 13.35
C LYS A 203 -37.71 14.08 14.57
N GLU A 204 -36.94 14.40 15.59
CA GLU A 204 -37.47 15.03 16.83
C GLU A 204 -37.87 16.48 16.59
N ASP A 205 -37.18 17.20 15.68
CA ASP A 205 -37.46 18.57 15.31
C ASP A 205 -37.61 18.68 13.78
N ALA A 206 -38.80 18.48 13.26
CA ALA A 206 -39.11 18.76 11.85
C ALA A 206 -39.40 20.27 11.70
N SER A 207 -38.47 21.02 11.10
CA SER A 207 -38.73 22.40 10.66
C SER A 207 -39.58 22.38 9.37
N ASP A 208 -40.47 23.36 9.19
CA ASP A 208 -41.30 23.49 7.99
C ASP A 208 -40.49 23.71 6.67
N ASP A 209 -39.18 23.98 6.79
CA ASP A 209 -38.25 24.19 5.67
C ASP A 209 -37.53 22.91 5.20
N ASP A 210 -37.84 21.75 5.76
CA ASP A 210 -37.21 20.48 5.38
C ASP A 210 -37.59 20.09 3.94
N ASN A 211 -36.61 20.08 3.05
CA ASN A 211 -36.76 19.54 1.67
C ASN A 211 -36.36 18.06 1.61
N PRO A 212 -37.29 17.11 1.80
CA PRO A 212 -36.96 15.68 1.83
C PRO A 212 -36.45 15.16 0.48
N VAL A 213 -36.86 15.77 -0.63
CA VAL A 213 -36.41 15.39 -1.98
C VAL A 213 -34.95 15.81 -2.18
N GLY A 214 -34.60 17.03 -1.77
CA GLY A 214 -33.22 17.48 -1.83
C GLY A 214 -32.29 16.66 -0.93
N ALA A 215 -32.74 16.34 0.29
CA ALA A 215 -32.01 15.46 1.19
C ALA A 215 -31.82 14.05 0.60
N PHE A 216 -32.86 13.46 0.04
CA PHE A 216 -32.78 12.16 -0.62
C PHE A 216 -31.75 12.13 -1.76
N ILE A 217 -31.82 13.11 -2.66
CA ILE A 217 -30.86 13.22 -3.78
C ILE A 217 -29.43 13.41 -3.26
N GLY A 218 -29.24 14.30 -2.28
CA GLY A 218 -27.93 14.59 -1.72
C GLY A 218 -27.30 13.37 -1.05
N ILE A 219 -28.06 12.67 -0.22
CA ILE A 219 -27.59 11.45 0.48
C ILE A 219 -27.27 10.33 -0.51
N THR A 220 -28.14 10.14 -1.53
CA THR A 220 -27.91 9.16 -2.58
C THR A 220 -26.63 9.46 -3.35
N ALA A 221 -26.40 10.71 -3.72
CA ALA A 221 -25.19 11.13 -4.42
C ALA A 221 -23.94 10.90 -3.57
N ILE A 222 -23.94 11.32 -2.31
CA ILE A 222 -22.80 11.15 -1.38
C ILE A 222 -22.51 9.65 -1.19
N GLY A 223 -23.52 8.82 -0.96
CA GLY A 223 -23.38 7.37 -0.82
C GLY A 223 -22.80 6.71 -2.07
N TRP A 224 -23.31 7.07 -3.23
CA TRP A 224 -22.83 6.56 -4.52
C TRP A 224 -21.39 6.96 -4.81
N PHE A 225 -21.04 8.26 -4.67
CA PHE A 225 -19.66 8.73 -4.85
C PHE A 225 -18.71 8.10 -3.82
N GLY A 226 -19.16 7.91 -2.58
CA GLY A 226 -18.38 7.25 -1.54
C GLY A 226 -18.04 5.80 -1.90
N LEU A 227 -19.01 5.02 -2.37
CA LEU A 227 -18.78 3.65 -2.84
C LEU A 227 -17.89 3.64 -4.08
N MET A 228 -18.12 4.49 -5.06
CA MET A 228 -17.33 4.56 -6.30
C MET A 228 -15.90 5.09 -6.09
N ALA A 229 -15.61 5.75 -4.98
CA ALA A 229 -14.24 6.12 -4.61
C ALA A 229 -13.35 4.90 -4.31
N ILE A 230 -13.93 3.76 -3.87
CA ILE A 230 -13.19 2.55 -3.53
C ILE A 230 -12.50 1.95 -4.76
N PRO A 231 -13.20 1.56 -5.84
CA PRO A 231 -12.54 1.09 -7.06
C PRO A 231 -11.63 2.14 -7.69
N GLY A 232 -11.92 3.44 -7.51
CA GLY A 232 -11.06 4.54 -7.92
C GLY A 232 -9.67 4.53 -7.26
N LYS A 233 -9.57 4.08 -6.01
CA LYS A 233 -8.30 3.89 -5.27
C LYS A 233 -7.59 2.57 -5.61
N MET A 234 -8.31 1.59 -6.12
CA MET A 234 -7.79 0.27 -6.52
C MET A 234 -7.29 0.26 -7.98
N ARG A 235 -6.87 1.42 -8.51
CA ARG A 235 -6.30 1.52 -9.85
C ARG A 235 -4.99 0.76 -9.89
N ALA A 236 -4.87 -0.16 -10.85
CA ALA A 236 -3.67 -0.92 -11.16
C ALA A 236 -3.68 -1.23 -12.65
N GLU A 237 -2.54 -1.58 -13.17
CA GLU A 237 -2.44 -2.12 -14.52
C GLU A 237 -2.64 -3.64 -14.49
N ARG A 238 -2.94 -4.20 -15.64
CA ARG A 238 -2.98 -5.63 -15.87
C ARG A 238 -2.47 -5.97 -17.26
N GLU A 239 -2.16 -7.22 -17.43
CA GLU A 239 -1.65 -7.78 -18.66
C GLU A 239 -2.61 -7.66 -19.85
N THR A 240 -2.00 -7.56 -21.04
CA THR A 240 -2.61 -7.93 -22.32
C THR A 240 -1.94 -9.21 -22.82
N PRO A 241 -2.49 -9.92 -23.82
CA PRO A 241 -1.80 -11.07 -24.43
C PRO A 241 -0.41 -10.70 -24.99
N ALA A 242 -0.28 -9.54 -25.63
CA ALA A 242 0.99 -9.03 -26.10
C ALA A 242 1.98 -8.73 -24.98
N GLY A 243 1.47 -8.12 -23.89
CA GLY A 243 2.27 -7.84 -22.71
C GLY A 243 2.75 -9.10 -21.99
N GLN A 244 1.91 -10.14 -21.87
CA GLN A 244 2.33 -11.44 -21.33
C GLN A 244 3.45 -12.07 -22.15
N GLN A 245 3.34 -12.04 -23.48
CA GLN A 245 4.39 -12.56 -24.36
C GLN A 245 5.71 -11.76 -24.22
N ALA A 246 5.61 -10.42 -24.14
CA ALA A 246 6.77 -9.58 -23.93
C ALA A 246 7.42 -9.88 -22.56
N ALA A 247 6.61 -9.91 -21.47
CA ALA A 247 7.10 -10.22 -20.13
C ALA A 247 7.77 -11.61 -20.07
N ALA A 248 7.19 -12.63 -20.69
CA ALA A 248 7.77 -13.97 -20.75
C ALA A 248 9.16 -13.98 -21.43
N ARG A 249 9.31 -13.25 -22.56
CA ARG A 249 10.61 -13.11 -23.24
C ARG A 249 11.65 -12.43 -22.35
N TRP A 250 11.27 -11.34 -21.67
CA TRP A 250 12.17 -10.62 -20.78
C TRP A 250 12.54 -11.42 -19.53
N LEU A 251 11.62 -12.25 -18.99
CA LEU A 251 11.92 -13.18 -17.91
C LEU A 251 12.89 -14.28 -18.37
N GLY A 252 12.84 -14.72 -19.63
CA GLY A 252 13.85 -15.61 -20.20
C GLY A 252 15.25 -14.98 -20.24
N LEU A 253 15.37 -13.68 -20.59
CA LEU A 253 16.63 -12.95 -20.46
C LEU A 253 17.10 -12.86 -19.01
N ARG A 254 16.19 -12.62 -18.07
CA ARG A 254 16.49 -12.59 -16.61
C ARG A 254 17.16 -13.89 -16.18
N GLU A 255 16.60 -15.04 -16.54
CA GLU A 255 17.14 -16.35 -16.18
C GLU A 255 18.57 -16.54 -16.74
N HIS A 256 18.82 -16.09 -17.97
CA HIS A 256 20.16 -16.11 -18.56
C HIS A 256 21.15 -15.21 -17.79
N LEU A 257 20.75 -13.98 -17.44
CA LEU A 257 21.60 -13.04 -16.72
C LEU A 257 21.89 -13.52 -15.27
N GLU A 258 20.93 -14.12 -14.60
CA GLU A 258 21.11 -14.73 -13.27
C GLU A 258 22.14 -15.87 -13.33
N GLY A 259 22.07 -16.70 -14.36
CA GLY A 259 22.99 -17.81 -14.57
C GLY A 259 24.43 -17.37 -14.89
N SER A 260 24.64 -16.17 -15.41
CA SER A 260 25.98 -15.65 -15.75
C SER A 260 26.81 -15.19 -14.54
N GLY A 261 26.19 -14.96 -13.39
CA GLY A 261 26.83 -14.65 -12.09
C GLY A 261 27.54 -13.28 -12.00
N GLY A 262 27.70 -12.55 -13.09
CA GLY A 262 28.51 -11.32 -13.15
C GLY A 262 27.77 -10.01 -12.86
N PHE A 263 26.44 -10.03 -12.77
CA PHE A 263 25.63 -8.81 -12.70
C PHE A 263 25.28 -8.34 -11.29
N THR A 264 25.20 -9.24 -10.33
CA THR A 264 24.66 -8.94 -9.00
C THR A 264 25.37 -7.80 -8.29
N ASP A 265 26.69 -7.76 -8.39
CA ASP A 265 27.54 -6.75 -7.75
C ASP A 265 28.15 -5.75 -8.73
N ALA A 266 27.69 -5.75 -9.98
CA ALA A 266 28.17 -4.83 -11.00
C ALA A 266 27.86 -3.36 -10.58
N PRO A 267 28.87 -2.46 -10.55
CA PRO A 267 28.65 -1.06 -10.27
C PRO A 267 27.97 -0.36 -11.48
N PRO A 268 27.32 0.80 -11.30
CA PRO A 268 26.71 1.54 -12.41
C PRO A 268 27.68 1.89 -13.56
N ALA A 269 28.95 2.15 -13.23
CA ALA A 269 30.00 2.44 -14.20
C ALA A 269 30.30 1.23 -15.12
N ALA A 270 29.95 0.02 -14.74
CA ALA A 270 30.07 -1.18 -15.56
C ALA A 270 29.20 -1.11 -16.83
N VAL A 271 28.33 -0.11 -16.97
CA VAL A 271 27.61 0.20 -18.22
C VAL A 271 28.57 0.39 -19.41
N ALA A 272 29.79 0.84 -19.16
CA ALA A 272 30.81 0.97 -20.17
C ALA A 272 31.24 -0.39 -20.82
N ILE A 273 31.03 -1.50 -20.06
CA ILE A 273 31.40 -2.86 -20.50
C ILE A 273 30.15 -3.63 -20.95
N TRP A 274 29.07 -3.55 -20.18
CA TRP A 274 27.86 -4.33 -20.35
C TRP A 274 26.81 -3.65 -21.22
N ASP A 275 27.02 -2.37 -21.54
CA ASP A 275 26.12 -1.56 -22.36
C ASP A 275 24.67 -1.66 -21.88
N ARG A 276 23.71 -1.89 -22.76
CA ARG A 276 22.28 -2.00 -22.41
C ARG A 276 21.92 -3.21 -21.55
N TYR A 277 22.74 -4.25 -21.53
CA TYR A 277 22.48 -5.42 -20.66
C TYR A 277 22.47 -5.05 -19.18
N LEU A 278 23.29 -4.07 -18.75
CA LEU A 278 23.27 -3.62 -17.37
C LEU A 278 21.95 -2.89 -17.01
N SER A 279 21.41 -2.10 -17.94
CA SER A 279 20.14 -1.40 -17.71
C SER A 279 18.97 -2.38 -17.61
N TYR A 280 18.92 -3.40 -18.48
CA TYR A 280 17.92 -4.45 -18.38
C TYR A 280 18.16 -5.38 -17.19
N GLY A 281 19.40 -5.66 -16.84
CA GLY A 281 19.74 -6.38 -15.60
C GLY A 281 19.24 -5.64 -14.36
N ALA A 282 19.36 -4.31 -14.34
CA ALA A 282 18.79 -3.48 -13.29
C ALA A 282 17.26 -3.53 -13.26
N ALA A 283 16.60 -3.40 -14.43
CA ALA A 283 15.15 -3.48 -14.58
C ALA A 283 14.57 -4.83 -14.16
N LEU A 284 15.29 -5.93 -14.44
CA LEU A 284 14.90 -7.29 -14.12
C LEU A 284 15.30 -7.71 -12.68
N GLY A 285 15.92 -6.80 -11.90
CA GLY A 285 16.34 -7.07 -10.52
C GLY A 285 17.63 -7.89 -10.38
N VAL A 286 18.34 -8.20 -11.47
CA VAL A 286 19.57 -9.00 -11.47
C VAL A 286 20.79 -8.16 -11.12
N ALA A 287 20.85 -6.88 -11.53
CA ALA A 287 21.95 -5.97 -11.25
C ALA A 287 21.69 -5.13 -9.98
N ALA A 288 21.49 -5.79 -8.86
CA ALA A 288 21.18 -5.15 -7.59
C ALA A 288 22.27 -4.17 -7.11
N GLY A 289 23.54 -4.43 -7.43
CA GLY A 289 24.69 -3.53 -7.15
C GLY A 289 24.52 -2.17 -7.82
N ALA A 290 24.21 -2.16 -9.11
CA ALA A 290 24.01 -0.94 -9.89
C ALA A 290 22.80 -0.12 -9.38
N VAL A 291 21.69 -0.80 -9.06
CA VAL A 291 20.48 -0.15 -8.55
C VAL A 291 20.72 0.50 -7.18
N ARG A 292 21.43 -0.19 -6.30
CA ARG A 292 21.74 0.32 -4.94
C ARG A 292 22.64 1.55 -4.96
N ALA A 293 23.59 1.56 -5.84
CA ALA A 293 24.52 2.66 -5.96
C ALA A 293 23.85 3.94 -6.51
N LEU A 294 22.69 3.83 -7.17
CA LEU A 294 21.95 4.95 -7.74
C LEU A 294 20.72 5.31 -6.88
N PRO A 295 20.82 6.19 -5.87
CA PRO A 295 19.72 6.54 -4.95
C PRO A 295 18.68 7.43 -5.62
N LEU A 296 18.25 7.12 -6.84
CA LEU A 296 17.20 7.81 -7.56
C LEU A 296 15.83 7.42 -6.99
N GLY A 297 15.27 8.29 -6.23
CA GLY A 297 13.97 8.11 -5.58
C GLY A 297 13.98 8.68 -4.18
N SER A 298 12.79 8.93 -3.60
CA SER A 298 12.73 9.22 -2.18
C SER A 298 13.23 8.01 -1.43
N GLU A 299 14.04 8.22 -0.46
CA GLU A 299 14.29 7.22 0.56
C GLU A 299 12.95 6.83 1.18
N SER A 300 12.42 5.67 0.81
CA SER A 300 11.21 5.20 1.45
C SER A 300 11.52 4.87 2.88
N ASP A 301 10.82 5.54 3.79
CA ASP A 301 10.85 5.13 5.20
C ASP A 301 10.45 3.66 5.40
N LYS A 302 9.76 3.07 4.43
CA LYS A 302 9.17 1.73 4.55
C LYS A 302 9.99 0.61 3.92
N VAL A 303 10.98 0.93 3.12
CA VAL A 303 11.82 -0.06 2.43
C VAL A 303 13.26 0.41 2.50
N ALA A 304 14.15 -0.49 2.84
CA ALA A 304 15.58 -0.24 2.85
C ALA A 304 16.35 -1.45 2.35
N TRP A 305 17.55 -1.21 1.81
CA TRP A 305 18.49 -2.25 1.47
C TRP A 305 19.50 -2.44 2.58
N THR A 306 19.84 -3.68 2.90
CA THR A 306 20.82 -4.01 3.93
C THR A 306 21.69 -5.18 3.51
N SER A 307 22.97 -5.12 3.88
CA SER A 307 23.92 -6.23 3.73
C SER A 307 24.22 -6.90 5.07
N HIS A 308 23.60 -6.44 6.16
CA HIS A 308 23.81 -7.04 7.47
C HIS A 308 23.30 -8.48 7.50
N GLY A 309 24.18 -9.43 7.88
CA GLY A 309 23.92 -10.87 7.75
C GLY A 309 24.57 -11.54 6.54
N GLY A 310 25.43 -10.81 5.79
CA GLY A 310 26.32 -11.38 4.76
C GLY A 310 25.78 -11.35 3.34
N THR A 311 24.48 -11.22 3.15
CA THR A 311 23.85 -11.09 1.83
C THR A 311 23.00 -9.83 1.75
N TRP A 312 23.06 -9.17 0.58
CA TRP A 312 22.23 -8.01 0.35
C TRP A 312 20.77 -8.43 0.19
N ARG A 313 19.89 -7.77 0.95
CA ARG A 313 18.46 -8.00 0.89
C ARG A 313 17.68 -6.72 1.00
N MET A 314 16.56 -6.67 0.34
CA MET A 314 15.57 -5.63 0.50
C MET A 314 14.68 -5.96 1.72
N VAL A 315 14.58 -5.04 2.65
CA VAL A 315 13.77 -5.19 3.87
C VAL A 315 12.63 -4.19 3.86
N LYS A 316 11.45 -4.67 4.17
CA LYS A 316 10.27 -3.83 4.38
C LYS A 316 10.19 -3.44 5.85
N ILE A 317 10.14 -2.13 6.11
CA ILE A 317 10.04 -1.58 7.46
C ILE A 317 8.58 -1.28 7.77
N ASP A 318 8.04 -1.98 8.74
CA ASP A 318 6.69 -1.74 9.23
C ASP A 318 6.74 -0.78 10.43
N TYR A 319 6.00 0.33 10.32
CA TYR A 319 5.79 1.30 11.41
C TYR A 319 4.41 1.07 12.04
N PRO A 320 4.27 0.06 12.89
CA PRO A 320 2.96 -0.32 13.38
C PRO A 320 2.44 0.71 14.37
N LYS A 321 1.38 1.43 14.01
CA LYS A 321 0.67 2.36 14.89
C LYS A 321 -0.53 1.72 15.58
N GLN A 322 -1.12 0.73 14.93
CA GLN A 322 -2.39 0.15 15.34
C GLN A 322 -2.33 -1.38 15.47
N PHE A 323 -1.32 -2.03 14.91
CA PHE A 323 -1.21 -3.49 14.94
C PHE A 323 0.25 -3.95 15.13
N PRO A 324 0.57 -4.79 16.13
CA PRO A 324 -0.35 -5.29 17.15
C PRO A 324 -0.93 -4.15 17.99
N PRO A 325 -2.19 -4.25 18.47
CA PRO A 325 -2.79 -3.22 19.28
C PRO A 325 -1.94 -2.90 20.50
N GLY A 326 -1.80 -1.62 20.83
CA GLY A 326 -0.93 -1.17 21.91
C GLY A 326 0.53 -0.92 21.55
N TRP A 327 0.94 -1.16 20.29
CA TRP A 327 2.31 -0.91 19.83
C TRP A 327 2.74 0.54 20.12
N GLY A 328 3.91 0.69 20.73
CA GLY A 328 4.46 2.00 21.11
C GLY A 328 3.97 2.56 22.44
N LYS A 329 3.01 1.90 23.13
CA LYS A 329 2.59 2.25 24.49
C LYS A 329 3.46 1.58 25.55
N PRO A 330 3.58 2.14 26.79
CA PRO A 330 4.20 1.42 27.90
C PRO A 330 3.47 0.09 28.13
N PRO A 331 4.17 -1.04 28.40
CA PRO A 331 3.52 -2.35 28.56
C PRO A 331 2.41 -2.35 29.63
N ALA A 332 2.66 -1.77 30.80
CA ALA A 332 1.67 -1.67 31.87
C ALA A 332 0.41 -0.90 31.44
N LEU A 333 0.58 0.23 30.73
CA LEU A 333 -0.55 1.02 30.23
C LEU A 333 -1.30 0.26 29.12
N ALA A 334 -0.57 -0.43 28.22
CA ALA A 334 -1.17 -1.25 27.18
C ALA A 334 -1.97 -2.42 27.76
N THR A 335 -1.47 -3.06 28.83
CA THR A 335 -2.17 -4.13 29.56
C THR A 335 -3.44 -3.60 30.22
N LEU A 336 -3.36 -2.46 30.89
CA LEU A 336 -4.51 -1.84 31.56
C LEU A 336 -5.60 -1.47 30.53
N ILE A 337 -5.23 -0.80 29.45
CA ILE A 337 -6.17 -0.42 28.37
C ILE A 337 -6.74 -1.68 27.72
N GLY A 338 -5.93 -2.70 27.47
CA GLY A 338 -6.36 -3.97 26.87
C GLY A 338 -7.36 -4.70 27.76
N ALA A 339 -7.11 -4.76 29.07
CA ALA A 339 -8.00 -5.38 30.05
C ALA A 339 -9.33 -4.62 30.17
N ALA A 340 -9.28 -3.29 30.34
CA ALA A 340 -10.47 -2.47 30.41
C ALA A 340 -11.30 -2.55 29.12
N SER A 341 -10.63 -2.51 27.97
CA SER A 341 -11.26 -2.63 26.65
C SER A 341 -11.88 -4.01 26.43
N LEU A 342 -11.24 -5.08 26.91
CA LEU A 342 -11.77 -6.45 26.84
C LEU A 342 -13.03 -6.58 27.72
N LEU A 343 -12.99 -6.07 28.96
CA LEU A 343 -14.14 -6.11 29.87
C LEU A 343 -15.34 -5.32 29.30
N ALA A 344 -15.09 -4.12 28.77
CA ALA A 344 -16.12 -3.33 28.10
C ALA A 344 -16.67 -4.06 26.86
N GLY A 345 -15.81 -4.67 26.06
CA GLY A 345 -16.21 -5.47 24.90
C GLY A 345 -17.03 -6.69 25.27
N LEU A 346 -16.68 -7.39 26.36
CA LEU A 346 -17.48 -8.52 26.89
C LEU A 346 -18.85 -8.07 27.38
N PHE A 347 -18.93 -6.92 28.04
CA PHE A 347 -20.20 -6.35 28.47
C PHE A 347 -21.11 -6.05 27.27
N VAL A 348 -20.56 -5.41 26.22
CA VAL A 348 -21.29 -5.13 24.98
C VAL A 348 -21.66 -6.42 24.24
N ALA A 349 -20.76 -7.41 24.22
CA ALA A 349 -21.01 -8.71 23.60
C ALA A 349 -22.17 -9.46 24.26
N ASN A 350 -22.30 -9.35 25.60
CA ASN A 350 -23.41 -9.96 26.35
C ASN A 350 -24.77 -9.38 25.97
N ILE A 351 -24.80 -8.22 25.32
CA ILE A 351 -26.04 -7.63 24.78
C ILE A 351 -26.28 -8.08 23.34
N PHE A 352 -25.28 -7.92 22.47
CA PHE A 352 -25.46 -8.11 21.02
C PHE A 352 -25.43 -9.57 20.57
N PHE A 353 -24.65 -10.45 21.24
CA PHE A 353 -24.57 -11.84 20.82
C PHE A 353 -25.84 -12.64 21.11
N PRO A 354 -26.47 -12.55 22.29
CA PRO A 354 -27.77 -13.17 22.52
C PRO A 354 -28.84 -12.63 21.59
N LEU A 355 -28.94 -11.29 21.48
CA LEU A 355 -29.91 -10.66 20.60
C LEU A 355 -29.78 -11.11 19.14
N MET A 356 -28.55 -11.25 18.66
CA MET A 356 -28.27 -11.80 17.33
C MET A 356 -28.66 -13.28 17.22
N ALA A 357 -28.39 -14.07 18.27
CA ALA A 357 -28.71 -15.50 18.29
C ALA A 357 -30.22 -15.73 18.31
N ASP A 358 -30.94 -14.96 19.10
CA ASP A 358 -32.41 -15.04 19.20
C ASP A 358 -33.07 -14.68 17.86
N THR A 359 -32.65 -13.53 17.27
CA THR A 359 -33.19 -13.09 15.96
C THR A 359 -32.85 -14.06 14.83
N ALA A 360 -31.63 -14.63 14.85
CA ALA A 360 -31.22 -15.64 13.86
C ALA A 360 -32.01 -16.95 14.07
N GLY A 361 -32.28 -17.32 15.33
CA GLY A 361 -33.09 -18.49 15.68
C GLY A 361 -34.53 -18.34 15.24
N GLU A 362 -35.13 -17.17 15.45
CA GLU A 362 -36.48 -16.86 14.97
C GLU A 362 -36.56 -16.94 13.44
N LEU A 363 -35.61 -16.33 12.71
CA LEU A 363 -35.52 -16.43 11.25
C LEU A 363 -35.45 -17.89 10.78
N PHE A 364 -34.60 -18.69 11.45
CA PHE A 364 -34.41 -20.10 11.06
C PHE A 364 -35.71 -20.93 11.30
N ASN A 365 -36.38 -20.73 12.42
CA ASN A 365 -37.63 -21.45 12.75
C ASN A 365 -38.78 -21.02 11.83
N GLU A 366 -38.93 -19.73 11.59
CA GLU A 366 -40.04 -19.18 10.79
C GLU A 366 -39.84 -19.53 9.30
N THR A 367 -38.63 -19.52 8.78
CA THR A 367 -38.33 -19.96 7.41
C THR A 367 -38.68 -21.44 7.21
N ARG A 368 -38.60 -22.25 8.26
CA ARG A 368 -38.94 -23.66 8.22
C ARG A 368 -40.45 -23.93 8.18
N ASP A 369 -41.25 -23.11 8.91
CA ASP A 369 -42.68 -23.37 9.14
C ASP A 369 -43.58 -22.54 8.21
N GLN A 370 -43.22 -21.33 7.84
CA GLN A 370 -44.09 -20.38 7.13
C GLN A 370 -43.52 -19.80 5.83
N GLY A 371 -42.27 -20.14 5.48
CA GLY A 371 -41.56 -19.57 4.32
C GLY A 371 -40.65 -18.40 4.71
N PHE A 372 -40.04 -17.77 3.70
CA PHE A 372 -39.00 -16.79 3.86
C PHE A 372 -39.52 -15.45 4.40
N ASP A 373 -39.25 -15.10 5.68
CA ASP A 373 -39.60 -13.79 6.21
C ASP A 373 -38.44 -12.78 6.06
N VAL A 374 -38.71 -11.77 5.21
CA VAL A 374 -37.78 -10.67 4.92
C VAL A 374 -37.50 -9.80 6.15
N VAL A 375 -38.45 -9.69 7.12
CA VAL A 375 -38.29 -8.83 8.31
C VAL A 375 -37.25 -9.42 9.25
N ASN A 376 -37.25 -10.71 9.49
CA ASN A 376 -36.29 -11.39 10.36
C ASN A 376 -34.89 -11.46 9.70
N LEU A 377 -34.79 -11.66 8.40
CA LEU A 377 -33.53 -11.52 7.66
C LEU A 377 -32.93 -10.12 7.86
N ILE A 378 -33.78 -9.16 7.87
CA ILE A 378 -33.46 -7.76 8.08
C ILE A 378 -32.95 -7.54 9.50
N GLY A 379 -33.57 -8.07 10.52
CA GLY A 379 -33.12 -8.03 11.90
C GLY A 379 -31.71 -8.60 12.07
N VAL A 380 -31.49 -9.79 11.53
CA VAL A 380 -30.16 -10.46 11.53
C VAL A 380 -29.09 -9.59 10.91
N ALA A 381 -29.33 -8.96 9.79
CA ALA A 381 -28.31 -8.17 9.11
C ALA A 381 -28.03 -6.81 9.82
N ILE A 382 -29.03 -6.15 10.47
CA ILE A 382 -28.78 -4.96 11.31
C ILE A 382 -27.92 -5.33 12.50
N LEU A 383 -28.19 -6.45 13.14
CA LEU A 383 -27.45 -6.90 14.30
C LEU A 383 -26.08 -7.49 13.94
N ALA A 384 -25.89 -7.93 12.69
CA ALA A 384 -24.61 -8.43 12.20
C ALA A 384 -23.49 -7.37 12.28
N ILE A 385 -23.80 -6.10 12.01
CA ILE A 385 -22.80 -5.02 12.04
C ILE A 385 -22.29 -4.80 13.47
N PRO A 386 -23.11 -4.44 14.49
CA PRO A 386 -22.62 -4.22 15.85
C PRO A 386 -22.04 -5.51 16.46
N THR A 387 -22.58 -6.68 16.13
CA THR A 387 -22.03 -7.97 16.55
C THR A 387 -20.62 -8.19 16.00
N THR A 388 -20.43 -7.97 14.69
CA THR A 388 -19.11 -8.08 14.05
C THR A 388 -18.13 -7.04 14.59
N VAL A 389 -18.54 -5.80 14.76
CA VAL A 389 -17.71 -4.74 15.36
C VAL A 389 -17.28 -5.12 16.77
N THR A 390 -18.20 -5.67 17.58
CA THR A 390 -17.91 -6.12 18.93
C THR A 390 -16.94 -7.31 18.93
N ALA A 391 -17.13 -8.27 18.02
CA ALA A 391 -16.22 -9.40 17.87
C ALA A 391 -14.80 -8.93 17.46
N VAL A 392 -14.69 -8.03 16.50
CA VAL A 392 -13.40 -7.43 16.11
C VAL A 392 -12.76 -6.66 17.26
N TRP A 393 -13.57 -5.93 18.04
CA TRP A 393 -13.11 -5.21 19.24
C TRP A 393 -12.57 -6.17 20.30
N LEU A 394 -13.25 -7.27 20.59
CA LEU A 394 -12.80 -8.30 21.52
C LEU A 394 -11.49 -8.95 21.06
N VAL A 395 -11.41 -9.34 19.78
CA VAL A 395 -10.18 -9.91 19.20
C VAL A 395 -9.03 -8.93 19.31
N ARG A 396 -9.26 -7.65 18.97
CA ARG A 396 -8.25 -6.60 19.08
C ARG A 396 -7.77 -6.39 20.53
N SER A 397 -8.67 -6.42 21.51
CA SER A 397 -8.35 -6.28 22.93
C SER A 397 -7.56 -7.49 23.44
N ALA A 398 -7.94 -8.70 23.04
CA ALA A 398 -7.21 -9.93 23.35
C ALA A 398 -5.80 -9.94 22.74
N LEU A 399 -5.65 -9.52 21.48
CA LEU A 399 -4.34 -9.39 20.81
C LEU A 399 -3.46 -8.34 21.51
N MET A 400 -4.06 -7.25 22.01
CA MET A 400 -3.35 -6.23 22.78
C MET A 400 -2.81 -6.80 24.10
N LEU A 401 -3.61 -7.56 24.83
CA LEU A 401 -3.18 -8.24 26.06
C LEU A 401 -2.10 -9.28 25.77
N ARG A 402 -2.30 -10.12 24.76
CA ARG A 402 -1.32 -11.13 24.34
C ARG A 402 0.03 -10.52 24.03
N ALA A 403 0.06 -9.32 23.41
CA ALA A 403 1.29 -8.62 23.09
C ALA A 403 1.89 -7.87 24.28
N ALA A 404 1.07 -7.34 25.19
CA ALA A 404 1.51 -6.47 26.28
C ALA A 404 1.93 -7.23 27.53
N VAL A 405 1.20 -8.28 27.92
CA VAL A 405 1.41 -9.00 29.18
C VAL A 405 2.82 -9.63 29.27
N PRO A 406 3.34 -10.35 28.26
CA PRO A 406 4.70 -10.87 28.31
C PRO A 406 5.75 -9.78 28.49
N ASP A 407 5.57 -8.62 27.86
CA ASP A 407 6.51 -7.52 27.88
C ASP A 407 6.51 -6.73 29.22
N VAL A 408 5.53 -6.95 30.09
CA VAL A 408 5.56 -6.45 31.47
C VAL A 408 6.65 -7.18 32.27
N PHE A 409 6.76 -8.49 32.08
CA PHE A 409 7.59 -9.38 32.88
C PHE A 409 8.94 -9.69 32.22
N ALA A 410 9.00 -9.74 30.89
CA ALA A 410 10.21 -10.08 30.14
C ALA A 410 10.79 -8.86 29.43
N LYS A 411 12.13 -8.81 29.35
CA LYS A 411 12.88 -7.90 28.50
C LYS A 411 13.34 -8.68 27.27
N ARG A 412 13.02 -8.20 26.08
CA ARG A 412 13.57 -8.72 24.82
C ARG A 412 14.72 -7.81 24.38
N GLU A 413 15.86 -8.37 24.14
CA GLU A 413 17.00 -7.67 23.55
C GLU A 413 17.06 -7.95 22.06
N VAL A 414 17.30 -6.87 21.29
CA VAL A 414 17.46 -6.90 19.84
C VAL A 414 18.84 -6.30 19.55
N GLU A 415 19.68 -7.09 18.89
CA GLU A 415 21.01 -6.70 18.50
C GLU A 415 21.10 -6.62 16.98
N GLY A 416 21.76 -5.58 16.46
CA GLY A 416 21.92 -5.40 15.03
C GLY A 416 22.45 -4.02 14.66
N ILE A 417 22.14 -3.59 13.44
CA ILE A 417 22.46 -2.24 12.98
C ILE A 417 21.21 -1.39 12.85
N VAL A 418 21.32 -0.09 13.14
CA VAL A 418 20.24 0.86 12.90
C VAL A 418 20.11 1.08 11.40
N LEU A 419 19.08 0.49 10.80
CA LEU A 419 18.84 0.59 9.37
C LEU A 419 18.14 1.89 8.98
N ARG A 420 17.23 2.38 9.84
CA ARG A 420 16.49 3.61 9.58
C ARG A 420 16.12 4.34 10.87
N VAL A 421 16.27 5.67 10.84
CA VAL A 421 15.78 6.57 11.89
C VAL A 421 14.74 7.48 11.25
N ARG A 422 13.50 7.43 11.74
CA ARG A 422 12.41 8.29 11.28
C ARG A 422 12.00 9.24 12.41
N ARG A 423 12.27 10.52 12.23
CA ARG A 423 11.88 11.57 13.16
C ARG A 423 10.57 12.20 12.70
N LYS A 424 9.59 12.26 13.61
CA LYS A 424 8.36 13.06 13.47
C LYS A 424 8.21 13.94 14.69
N GLU A 425 7.46 15.04 14.59
CA GLU A 425 7.30 16.05 15.65
C GLU A 425 7.08 15.48 17.06
N LYS A 426 6.39 14.35 17.20
CA LYS A 426 6.04 13.74 18.50
C LYS A 426 6.59 12.33 18.71
N ALA A 427 7.31 11.77 17.75
CA ALA A 427 7.75 10.38 17.82
C ALA A 427 8.97 10.11 16.94
N THR A 428 9.99 9.46 17.50
CA THR A 428 11.13 8.95 16.74
C THR A 428 11.04 7.43 16.67
N TRP A 429 11.15 6.90 15.47
CA TRP A 429 11.13 5.47 15.21
C TRP A 429 12.50 5.02 14.74
N ILE A 430 12.94 3.85 15.20
CA ILE A 430 14.12 3.17 14.70
C ILE A 430 13.74 1.81 14.15
N ALA A 431 14.35 1.41 13.06
CA ALA A 431 14.32 0.05 12.55
C ALA A 431 15.71 -0.54 12.72
N VAL A 432 15.79 -1.67 13.44
CA VAL A 432 17.03 -2.41 13.69
C VAL A 432 17.02 -3.66 12.86
N ASP A 433 18.08 -3.90 12.12
CA ASP A 433 18.29 -5.09 11.33
C ASP A 433 19.12 -6.10 12.13
N GLU A 434 18.51 -7.22 12.46
CA GLU A 434 19.11 -8.36 13.20
C GLU A 434 19.91 -9.31 12.28
N GLY A 435 20.07 -8.97 10.99
CA GLY A 435 20.82 -9.82 10.02
C GLY A 435 19.96 -10.86 9.30
N SER A 436 18.67 -11.01 9.63
CA SER A 436 17.79 -12.04 9.05
C SER A 436 16.39 -11.47 8.74
N GLY A 437 15.69 -12.10 7.78
CA GLY A 437 14.32 -11.73 7.42
C GLY A 437 14.20 -10.60 6.40
N THR A 438 13.02 -10.48 5.80
CA THR A 438 12.67 -9.46 4.78
C THR A 438 11.72 -8.40 5.32
N ARG A 439 11.31 -8.50 6.58
CA ARG A 439 10.42 -7.54 7.25
C ARG A 439 10.98 -7.16 8.61
N LEU A 440 11.13 -5.86 8.83
CA LEU A 440 11.56 -5.30 10.11
C LEU A 440 10.40 -4.51 10.72
N LYS A 441 10.28 -4.60 12.05
CA LYS A 441 9.36 -3.76 12.81
C LYS A 441 10.11 -2.56 13.36
N ALA A 442 9.57 -1.37 13.10
CA ALA A 442 10.10 -0.16 13.70
C ALA A 442 9.66 -0.02 15.16
N TRP A 443 10.56 0.48 16.00
CA TRP A 443 10.37 0.65 17.43
C TRP A 443 10.33 2.13 17.79
N LEU A 444 9.46 2.52 18.69
CA LEU A 444 9.35 3.89 19.17
C LEU A 444 10.42 4.16 20.20
N VAL A 445 11.25 5.19 19.99
CA VAL A 445 12.31 5.62 20.90
C VAL A 445 12.06 7.04 21.35
N LYS A 446 12.46 7.38 22.58
CA LYS A 446 12.46 8.76 23.02
C LYS A 446 13.61 9.50 22.30
N PRO A 447 13.38 10.71 21.73
CA PRO A 447 14.42 11.47 21.03
C PRO A 447 15.68 11.67 21.89
N VAL A 448 15.50 12.02 23.16
CA VAL A 448 16.59 12.24 24.11
C VAL A 448 17.51 11.02 24.29
N THR A 449 16.95 9.80 24.25
CA THR A 449 17.75 8.57 24.38
C THR A 449 18.50 8.23 23.12
N LEU A 450 18.01 8.63 21.96
CA LEU A 450 18.67 8.41 20.67
C LEU A 450 19.87 9.38 20.52
N ASP A 451 19.65 10.66 20.85
CA ASP A 451 20.68 11.70 20.74
C ASP A 451 21.78 11.47 21.81
N ALA A 452 21.39 11.06 23.03
CA ALA A 452 22.34 10.73 24.10
C ALA A 452 23.19 9.48 23.81
N ALA A 453 22.67 8.55 23.00
CA ALA A 453 23.38 7.34 22.58
C ALA A 453 24.19 7.55 21.27
N GLY A 454 24.19 8.76 20.68
CA GLY A 454 24.93 9.06 19.44
C GLY A 454 24.53 8.22 18.23
N LEU A 455 23.35 7.58 18.26
CA LEU A 455 22.96 6.60 17.26
C LEU A 455 22.49 7.26 15.98
N SER A 456 23.18 6.92 14.90
CA SER A 456 22.82 7.30 13.53
C SER A 456 22.47 6.06 12.69
N GLN A 457 22.04 6.28 11.47
CA GLN A 457 21.85 5.19 10.52
C GLN A 457 23.20 4.52 10.24
N GLY A 458 23.23 3.18 10.29
CA GLY A 458 24.45 2.37 10.17
C GLY A 458 25.14 2.03 11.50
N SER A 459 24.77 2.68 12.62
CA SER A 459 25.40 2.39 13.92
C SER A 459 25.00 1.02 14.45
N PRO A 460 25.95 0.23 15.02
CA PRO A 460 25.63 -0.99 15.73
C PRO A 460 24.87 -0.65 17.02
N VAL A 461 23.83 -1.41 17.32
CA VAL A 461 22.96 -1.14 18.45
C VAL A 461 22.57 -2.42 19.17
N SER A 462 22.56 -2.36 20.51
CA SER A 462 21.83 -3.29 21.35
C SER A 462 20.65 -2.55 21.97
N ALA A 463 19.43 -3.02 21.71
CA ALA A 463 18.22 -2.36 22.14
C ALA A 463 17.34 -3.29 22.97
N THR A 464 16.98 -2.86 24.19
CA THR A 464 15.93 -3.51 24.95
C THR A 464 14.57 -3.05 24.45
N VAL A 465 13.77 -3.96 23.91
CA VAL A 465 12.48 -3.65 23.30
C VAL A 465 11.32 -4.21 24.11
N LYS A 466 10.22 -3.44 24.18
CA LYS A 466 8.97 -3.80 24.86
C LYS A 466 7.81 -3.23 24.06
N ILE A 467 6.85 -4.03 23.66
CA ILE A 467 5.63 -3.67 22.90
C ILE A 467 5.76 -2.41 22.04
N GLY A 468 6.74 -2.42 21.13
CA GLY A 468 6.96 -1.31 20.19
C GLY A 468 7.75 -0.11 20.72
N ARG A 469 8.29 -0.16 21.95
CA ARG A 469 9.25 0.82 22.47
C ARG A 469 10.62 0.19 22.56
N ALA A 470 11.64 0.97 22.26
CA ALA A 470 13.03 0.58 22.44
C ALA A 470 13.78 1.55 23.35
N SER A 471 14.68 1.02 24.14
CA SER A 471 15.72 1.75 24.86
C SER A 471 17.05 1.26 24.31
N CYS A 472 17.77 2.13 23.62
CA CYS A 472 18.98 1.79 22.88
C CYS A 472 20.23 2.08 23.70
N ARG A 473 21.26 1.24 23.51
CA ARG A 473 22.65 1.51 23.91
C ARG A 473 23.52 1.28 22.68
N GLU A 474 24.50 2.18 22.50
CA GLU A 474 25.56 1.97 21.52
C GLU A 474 26.37 0.73 21.92
N ARG A 475 26.69 -0.10 20.95
CA ARG A 475 27.60 -1.23 21.17
C ARG A 475 29.01 -0.72 20.86
N VAL A 476 29.83 -0.62 21.88
CA VAL A 476 31.26 -0.29 21.78
C VAL A 476 32.02 -1.48 21.21
#